data_761cfd021f1feb6adce332bf47bd66dd
#
_entry.id   761cfd021f1feb6adce332bf47bd66dd
#
_cell.length_a   1.000
_cell.length_b   1.000
_cell.length_c   1.000
_cell.angle_alpha   90.00
_cell.angle_beta   90.00
_cell.angle_gamma   90.00
#
_symmetry.space_group_name_H-M   'P 1'
#
loop_
_entity.id
_entity.type
_entity.pdbx_description
1 polymer ?
#
loop_
_entity_poly.entity_id
_entity_poly.type
_entity_poly.pdbx_seq_one_letter_code
_entity_poly.pdbx_strand_id
1 'polypeptide(L)'
;MLNGPNLNLLGTREPDVYGDTTLEDLEGLIEGWGAGLGIEILFSQSNHEGELVDAIHRADGVDGLIINPGALTHTSRSIGDAISSVGLPAVEVHISNVRQREPWRAISLVGPSCVRTIFGRGIGGYQDALRHLQNRAATPFETVGYGPHSDNVGDIRRPDGEVAGLVVLIHGGLWRQEYERDSTETLAVDLTDRGYITWNIEYRRGRQGSWPAPAHDVVSAMDFIAREMPGVPTGIMGHSAGGHLGLWAAGRRTDDIRLFVGLAPITDLAAMARAGGVGSRDAQSLLDSGAPPALDPIDGRTLLVHDETDEIVPVSHSTRLSTGSRTEVVTGLGHFPVLDPKREHWPLVVAELGKALV
;
A
#
# COMPACT_ATOMS: atom_id res chain seq x y z
N MET A 1 -8.14 19.01 -6.46
CA MET A 1 -8.14 17.94 -7.49
C MET A 1 -7.95 18.57 -8.86
N LEU A 2 -6.94 18.14 -9.61
CA LEU A 2 -6.62 18.66 -10.93
C LEU A 2 -6.64 17.53 -11.96
N ASN A 3 -7.43 17.65 -13.00
CA ASN A 3 -7.55 16.71 -14.09
C ASN A 3 -7.03 17.33 -15.40
N GLY A 4 -6.04 16.70 -16.03
CA GLY A 4 -5.40 17.16 -17.25
C GLY A 4 -6.13 16.78 -18.54
N PRO A 5 -5.42 16.88 -19.69
CA PRO A 5 -6.01 16.70 -21.02
C PRO A 5 -6.76 15.39 -21.20
N ASN A 6 -7.90 15.50 -21.86
CA ASN A 6 -8.79 14.41 -22.24
C ASN A 6 -9.52 13.71 -21.08
N LEU A 7 -9.34 14.11 -19.80
CA LEU A 7 -10.10 13.56 -18.68
C LEU A 7 -11.59 13.98 -18.78
N ASN A 8 -11.90 15.09 -19.43
CA ASN A 8 -13.25 15.50 -19.79
C ASN A 8 -13.98 14.53 -20.74
N LEU A 9 -13.26 13.57 -21.34
CA LEU A 9 -13.79 12.53 -22.22
C LEU A 9 -13.94 11.16 -21.53
N LEU A 10 -13.75 11.08 -20.21
CA LEU A 10 -14.04 9.85 -19.45
C LEU A 10 -15.48 9.37 -19.70
N GLY A 11 -15.68 8.06 -19.67
CA GLY A 11 -16.94 7.41 -20.00
C GLY A 11 -17.20 7.22 -21.50
N THR A 12 -16.53 8.01 -22.37
CA THR A 12 -16.69 7.89 -23.82
C THR A 12 -15.40 7.49 -24.53
N ARG A 13 -14.23 7.79 -23.93
CA ARG A 13 -12.92 7.50 -24.48
C ARG A 13 -12.42 6.14 -24.00
N GLU A 14 -12.11 5.23 -24.94
CA GLU A 14 -11.44 3.93 -24.66
C GLU A 14 -12.03 3.20 -23.44
N PRO A 15 -13.32 2.80 -23.42
CA PRO A 15 -13.97 2.22 -22.25
C PRO A 15 -13.26 0.95 -21.71
N ASP A 16 -12.64 0.18 -22.61
CA ASP A 16 -11.85 -1.02 -22.26
C ASP A 16 -10.61 -0.69 -21.39
N VAL A 17 -10.16 0.58 -21.40
CA VAL A 17 -8.97 1.05 -20.67
C VAL A 17 -9.34 1.88 -19.45
N TYR A 18 -10.35 2.74 -19.56
CA TYR A 18 -10.70 3.74 -18.53
C TYR A 18 -12.05 3.48 -17.86
N GLY A 19 -12.84 2.52 -18.35
CA GLY A 19 -14.20 2.27 -17.89
C GLY A 19 -15.22 3.22 -18.52
N ASP A 20 -16.46 3.11 -18.07
CA ASP A 20 -17.64 3.85 -18.53
C ASP A 20 -18.01 5.03 -17.60
N THR A 21 -17.29 5.20 -16.48
CA THR A 21 -17.49 6.29 -15.54
C THR A 21 -17.14 7.63 -16.18
N THR A 22 -18.07 8.58 -16.20
CA THR A 22 -17.83 9.94 -16.69
C THR A 22 -16.99 10.75 -15.71
N LEU A 23 -16.49 11.92 -16.13
CA LEU A 23 -15.78 12.82 -15.21
C LEU A 23 -16.73 13.32 -14.10
N GLU A 24 -17.98 13.64 -14.42
CA GLU A 24 -19.00 14.06 -13.45
C GLU A 24 -19.29 12.97 -12.41
N ASP A 25 -19.45 11.72 -12.85
CA ASP A 25 -19.62 10.57 -11.94
C ASP A 25 -18.41 10.40 -11.02
N LEU A 26 -17.20 10.54 -11.58
CA LEU A 26 -15.95 10.45 -10.83
C LEU A 26 -15.84 11.56 -9.77
N GLU A 27 -16.17 12.80 -10.12
CA GLU A 27 -16.18 13.93 -9.17
C GLU A 27 -17.17 13.67 -8.04
N GLY A 28 -18.39 13.20 -8.33
CA GLY A 28 -19.38 12.83 -7.31
C GLY A 28 -18.90 11.69 -6.38
N LEU A 29 -18.21 10.68 -6.92
CA LEU A 29 -17.61 9.63 -6.09
C LEU A 29 -16.52 10.18 -5.17
N ILE A 30 -15.66 11.05 -5.71
CA ILE A 30 -14.56 11.66 -4.95
C ILE A 30 -15.09 12.56 -3.83
N GLU A 31 -16.15 13.35 -4.10
CA GLU A 31 -16.85 14.14 -3.07
C GLU A 31 -17.38 13.25 -1.95
N GLY A 32 -18.03 12.13 -2.30
CA GLY A 32 -18.51 11.15 -1.32
C GLY A 32 -17.40 10.56 -0.48
N TRP A 33 -16.27 10.21 -1.07
CA TRP A 33 -15.09 9.72 -0.33
C TRP A 33 -14.48 10.80 0.56
N GLY A 34 -14.35 12.03 0.04
CA GLY A 34 -13.85 13.18 0.80
C GLY A 34 -14.73 13.48 2.02
N ALA A 35 -16.04 13.49 1.85
CA ALA A 35 -16.99 13.71 2.96
C ALA A 35 -16.83 12.64 4.05
N GLY A 36 -16.62 11.35 3.67
CA GLY A 36 -16.37 10.26 4.60
C GLY A 36 -15.04 10.39 5.38
N LEU A 37 -14.12 11.20 4.86
CA LEU A 37 -12.81 11.49 5.46
C LEU A 37 -12.76 12.88 6.13
N GLY A 38 -13.83 13.69 6.02
CA GLY A 38 -13.83 15.06 6.51
C GLY A 38 -13.00 16.03 5.65
N ILE A 39 -12.85 15.73 4.36
CA ILE A 39 -12.07 16.51 3.39
C ILE A 39 -13.01 17.23 2.43
N GLU A 40 -12.83 18.54 2.27
CA GLU A 40 -13.45 19.34 1.23
C GLU A 40 -12.61 19.28 -0.05
N ILE A 41 -13.25 19.15 -1.23
CA ILE A 41 -12.55 18.96 -2.49
C ILE A 41 -12.94 20.05 -3.49
N LEU A 42 -11.92 20.68 -4.04
CA LEU A 42 -12.05 21.63 -5.15
C LEU A 42 -11.61 20.94 -6.43
N PHE A 43 -12.43 21.00 -7.48
CA PHE A 43 -12.14 20.37 -8.78
C PHE A 43 -11.75 21.40 -9.83
N SER A 44 -10.81 20.99 -10.68
CA SER A 44 -10.46 21.71 -11.90
C SER A 44 -10.04 20.71 -12.97
N GLN A 45 -10.52 20.92 -14.20
CA GLN A 45 -10.10 20.16 -15.38
C GLN A 45 -9.67 21.14 -16.48
N SER A 46 -8.54 20.84 -17.13
CA SER A 46 -8.13 21.60 -18.31
C SER A 46 -7.34 20.73 -19.30
N ASN A 47 -7.53 21.03 -20.58
CA ASN A 47 -6.70 20.51 -21.67
C ASN A 47 -5.45 21.37 -21.94
N HIS A 48 -5.28 22.45 -21.20
CA HIS A 48 -4.17 23.42 -21.36
C HIS A 48 -3.18 23.32 -20.20
N GLU A 49 -1.89 23.11 -20.51
CA GLU A 49 -0.82 23.01 -19.52
C GLU A 49 -0.73 24.25 -18.64
N GLY A 50 -0.80 25.45 -19.24
CA GLY A 50 -0.72 26.73 -18.51
C GLY A 50 -1.85 26.92 -17.52
N GLU A 51 -3.08 26.49 -17.84
CA GLU A 51 -4.22 26.59 -16.92
C GLU A 51 -4.04 25.65 -15.71
N LEU A 52 -3.45 24.47 -15.89
CA LEU A 52 -3.11 23.58 -14.79
C LEU A 52 -2.01 24.17 -13.90
N VAL A 53 -0.97 24.80 -14.49
CA VAL A 53 0.07 25.52 -13.75
C VAL A 53 -0.55 26.66 -12.94
N ASP A 54 -1.41 27.46 -13.56
CA ASP A 54 -2.12 28.55 -12.89
C ASP A 54 -3.03 28.06 -11.76
N ALA A 55 -3.67 26.89 -11.94
CA ALA A 55 -4.50 26.28 -10.90
C ALA A 55 -3.65 25.81 -9.70
N ILE A 56 -2.45 25.26 -9.94
CA ILE A 56 -1.50 24.90 -8.89
C ILE A 56 -1.05 26.15 -8.12
N HIS A 57 -0.72 27.24 -8.82
CA HIS A 57 -0.29 28.48 -8.19
C HIS A 57 -1.40 29.16 -7.38
N ARG A 58 -2.67 28.95 -7.75
CA ARG A 58 -3.84 29.47 -7.02
C ARG A 58 -4.34 28.55 -5.91
N ALA A 59 -3.63 27.49 -5.58
CA ALA A 59 -4.00 26.53 -4.54
C ALA A 59 -3.73 27.07 -3.11
N ASP A 60 -3.98 28.36 -2.88
CA ASP A 60 -3.87 28.95 -1.56
C ASP A 60 -4.97 28.43 -0.63
N GLY A 61 -4.59 28.04 0.58
CA GLY A 61 -5.53 27.58 1.62
C GLY A 61 -6.02 26.15 1.44
N VAL A 62 -5.38 25.33 0.60
CA VAL A 62 -5.59 23.88 0.55
C VAL A 62 -4.42 23.13 1.20
N ASP A 63 -4.72 21.93 1.72
CA ASP A 63 -3.75 21.12 2.47
C ASP A 63 -2.97 20.14 1.58
N GLY A 64 -3.39 19.96 0.33
CA GLY A 64 -2.73 19.06 -0.61
C GLY A 64 -3.32 19.06 -2.01
N LEU A 65 -2.61 18.45 -2.94
CA LEU A 65 -2.98 18.36 -4.35
C LEU A 65 -3.12 16.90 -4.78
N ILE A 66 -4.16 16.60 -5.55
CA ILE A 66 -4.24 15.36 -6.30
C ILE A 66 -4.32 15.73 -7.78
N ILE A 67 -3.40 15.20 -8.59
CA ILE A 67 -3.32 15.53 -10.00
C ILE A 67 -3.32 14.27 -10.87
N ASN A 68 -4.19 14.22 -11.85
CA ASN A 68 -4.08 13.33 -13.00
C ASN A 68 -3.66 14.16 -14.21
N PRO A 69 -2.38 14.28 -14.52
CA PRO A 69 -1.92 15.18 -15.60
C PRO A 69 -2.20 14.62 -17.00
N GLY A 70 -2.79 13.42 -17.10
CA GLY A 70 -2.96 12.74 -18.37
C GLY A 70 -1.63 12.55 -19.11
N ALA A 71 -1.60 12.81 -20.43
CA ALA A 71 -0.37 12.69 -21.22
C ALA A 71 0.69 13.74 -20.88
N LEU A 72 0.32 14.84 -20.23
CA LEU A 72 1.28 15.86 -19.79
C LEU A 72 2.27 15.34 -18.75
N THR A 73 1.96 14.24 -18.07
CA THR A 73 2.93 13.62 -17.15
C THR A 73 4.24 13.24 -17.84
N HIS A 74 4.21 12.89 -19.14
CA HIS A 74 5.37 12.45 -19.90
C HIS A 74 6.15 13.61 -20.56
N THR A 75 5.59 14.83 -20.59
CA THR A 75 6.12 15.95 -21.36
C THR A 75 6.29 17.24 -20.55
N SER A 76 5.50 17.43 -19.50
CA SER A 76 5.48 18.69 -18.76
C SER A 76 6.44 18.70 -17.58
N ARG A 77 7.55 19.42 -17.73
CA ARG A 77 8.39 19.82 -16.60
C ARG A 77 7.78 21.01 -15.85
N SER A 78 6.97 21.84 -16.54
CA SER A 78 6.33 23.02 -15.95
C SER A 78 5.36 22.65 -14.83
N ILE A 79 4.56 21.56 -15.00
CA ILE A 79 3.67 21.07 -13.95
C ILE A 79 4.48 20.57 -12.74
N GLY A 80 5.55 19.79 -12.96
CA GLY A 80 6.40 19.33 -11.86
C GLY A 80 7.07 20.49 -11.11
N ASP A 81 7.55 21.50 -11.83
CA ASP A 81 8.14 22.70 -11.25
C ASP A 81 7.11 23.53 -10.46
N ALA A 82 5.89 23.70 -10.99
CA ALA A 82 4.80 24.38 -10.30
C ALA A 82 4.43 23.68 -8.97
N ILE A 83 4.32 22.35 -8.96
CA ILE A 83 4.06 21.59 -7.74
C ILE A 83 5.18 21.81 -6.71
N SER A 84 6.44 21.74 -7.15
CA SER A 84 7.58 21.97 -6.27
C SER A 84 7.59 23.39 -5.70
N SER A 85 7.12 24.37 -6.47
CA SER A 85 7.15 25.79 -6.10
C SER A 85 6.13 26.16 -5.02
N VAL A 86 4.98 25.48 -4.97
CA VAL A 86 3.93 25.76 -3.96
C VAL A 86 4.18 25.03 -2.64
N GLY A 87 5.04 24.01 -2.61
CA GLY A 87 5.41 23.27 -1.41
C GLY A 87 4.27 22.43 -0.77
N LEU A 88 3.16 22.25 -1.48
CA LEU A 88 2.06 21.41 -1.04
C LEU A 88 2.33 19.93 -1.34
N PRO A 89 1.97 19.00 -0.45
CA PRO A 89 2.04 17.58 -0.77
C PRO A 89 1.11 17.28 -1.95
N ALA A 90 1.66 16.69 -3.01
CA ALA A 90 0.92 16.34 -4.21
C ALA A 90 0.94 14.82 -4.44
N VAL A 91 -0.17 14.25 -4.89
CA VAL A 91 -0.26 12.87 -5.35
C VAL A 91 -0.62 12.85 -6.83
N GLU A 92 0.24 12.20 -7.63
CA GLU A 92 -0.05 11.94 -9.04
C GLU A 92 -0.89 10.66 -9.16
N VAL A 93 -2.00 10.72 -9.92
CA VAL A 93 -2.91 9.58 -10.12
C VAL A 93 -3.05 9.26 -11.60
N HIS A 94 -3.00 7.97 -11.95
CA HIS A 94 -3.33 7.44 -13.27
C HIS A 94 -4.32 6.29 -13.15
N ILE A 95 -5.47 6.40 -13.85
CA ILE A 95 -6.51 5.36 -13.87
C ILE A 95 -5.96 4.04 -14.42
N SER A 96 -5.25 4.10 -15.57
CA SER A 96 -4.64 2.94 -16.20
C SER A 96 -3.24 2.66 -15.66
N ASN A 97 -2.76 1.41 -15.81
CA ASN A 97 -1.37 1.07 -15.53
C ASN A 97 -0.46 1.58 -16.66
N VAL A 98 0.01 2.81 -16.53
CA VAL A 98 0.87 3.48 -17.52
C VAL A 98 2.19 2.74 -17.75
N ARG A 99 2.67 1.96 -16.78
CA ARG A 99 3.93 1.18 -16.87
C ARG A 99 3.79 -0.10 -17.70
N GLN A 100 2.56 -0.55 -17.96
CA GLN A 100 2.25 -1.73 -18.79
C GLN A 100 1.79 -1.37 -20.21
N ARG A 101 1.80 -0.09 -20.55
CA ARG A 101 1.45 0.44 -21.87
C ARG A 101 2.71 0.69 -22.71
N GLU A 102 2.66 1.66 -23.64
CA GLU A 102 3.79 1.98 -24.51
C GLU A 102 5.01 2.45 -23.67
N PRO A 103 6.26 2.09 -24.04
CA PRO A 103 7.45 2.34 -23.20
C PRO A 103 7.64 3.80 -22.75
N TRP A 104 7.22 4.77 -23.59
CA TRP A 104 7.34 6.20 -23.24
C TRP A 104 6.42 6.62 -22.11
N ARG A 105 5.35 5.85 -21.84
CA ARG A 105 4.41 6.11 -20.73
C ARG A 105 4.96 5.69 -19.35
N ALA A 106 6.02 4.91 -19.31
CA ALA A 106 6.63 4.50 -18.06
C ALA A 106 7.38 5.65 -17.35
N ILE A 107 7.64 6.77 -18.05
CA ILE A 107 8.38 7.90 -17.52
C ILE A 107 7.38 8.99 -17.11
N SER A 108 7.37 9.37 -15.85
CA SER A 108 6.69 10.57 -15.35
C SER A 108 7.74 11.68 -15.10
N LEU A 109 7.46 12.88 -15.63
CA LEU A 109 8.20 14.11 -15.31
C LEU A 109 7.54 14.89 -14.16
N VAL A 110 6.31 14.55 -13.81
CA VAL A 110 5.53 15.15 -12.71
C VAL A 110 5.74 14.40 -11.40
N GLY A 111 5.78 13.07 -11.46
CA GLY A 111 5.92 12.20 -10.29
C GLY A 111 7.07 12.52 -9.34
N PRO A 112 8.29 12.89 -9.83
CA PRO A 112 9.38 13.30 -8.94
C PRO A 112 9.08 14.50 -8.04
N SER A 113 8.10 15.35 -8.39
CA SER A 113 7.62 16.48 -7.58
C SER A 113 6.45 16.12 -6.67
N CYS A 114 5.95 14.88 -6.75
CA CYS A 114 4.85 14.38 -5.94
C CYS A 114 5.38 13.52 -4.79
N VAL A 115 4.65 13.53 -3.67
CA VAL A 115 4.94 12.64 -2.52
C VAL A 115 4.57 11.19 -2.84
N ARG A 116 3.71 10.98 -3.84
CA ARG A 116 3.27 9.65 -4.30
C ARG A 116 2.82 9.69 -5.76
N THR A 117 3.00 8.55 -6.47
CA THR A 117 2.37 8.29 -7.77
C THR A 117 1.58 7.01 -7.68
N ILE A 118 0.27 7.07 -7.96
CA ILE A 118 -0.66 5.93 -7.97
C ILE A 118 -1.10 5.65 -9.41
N PHE A 119 -1.03 4.41 -9.84
CA PHE A 119 -1.39 4.03 -11.22
C PHE A 119 -2.01 2.62 -11.26
N GLY A 120 -2.88 2.39 -12.25
CA GLY A 120 -3.42 1.05 -12.52
C GLY A 120 -4.48 0.55 -11.55
N ARG A 121 -5.00 1.43 -10.68
CA ARG A 121 -6.04 1.10 -9.70
C ARG A 121 -7.44 1.57 -10.11
N GLY A 122 -7.63 1.87 -11.40
CA GLY A 122 -8.87 2.45 -11.87
C GLY A 122 -9.18 3.77 -11.16
N ILE A 123 -10.47 4.07 -11.04
CA ILE A 123 -10.96 5.25 -10.31
C ILE A 123 -10.67 5.18 -8.80
N GLY A 124 -10.51 3.97 -8.23
CA GLY A 124 -10.15 3.77 -6.82
C GLY A 124 -8.82 4.42 -6.43
N GLY A 125 -7.91 4.65 -7.40
CA GLY A 125 -6.66 5.36 -7.18
C GLY A 125 -6.82 6.78 -6.63
N TYR A 126 -7.93 7.45 -6.92
CA TYR A 126 -8.24 8.76 -6.33
C TYR A 126 -8.63 8.65 -4.85
N GLN A 127 -9.34 7.59 -4.47
CA GLN A 127 -9.64 7.32 -3.07
C GLN A 127 -8.38 7.03 -2.26
N ASP A 128 -7.47 6.25 -2.84
CA ASP A 128 -6.18 5.96 -2.23
C ASP A 128 -5.34 7.23 -2.05
N ALA A 129 -5.38 8.15 -3.04
CA ALA A 129 -4.69 9.43 -2.95
C ALA A 129 -5.24 10.34 -1.83
N LEU A 130 -6.57 10.39 -1.65
CA LEU A 130 -7.20 11.11 -0.54
C LEU A 130 -6.76 10.55 0.82
N ARG A 131 -6.79 9.24 0.97
CA ARG A 131 -6.35 8.57 2.21
C ARG A 131 -4.87 8.81 2.49
N HIS A 132 -4.04 8.76 1.45
CA HIS A 132 -2.60 9.02 1.60
C HIS A 132 -2.33 10.44 2.12
N LEU A 133 -2.97 11.46 1.54
CA LEU A 133 -2.83 12.84 2.00
C LEU A 133 -3.35 13.02 3.45
N GLN A 134 -4.49 12.41 3.78
CA GLN A 134 -5.05 12.44 5.13
C GLN A 134 -4.10 11.78 6.14
N ASN A 135 -3.61 10.58 5.85
CA ASN A 135 -2.71 9.83 6.73
C ASN A 135 -1.37 10.55 6.92
N ARG A 136 -0.87 11.19 5.85
CA ARG A 136 0.34 12.01 5.92
C ARG A 136 0.17 13.23 6.83
N ALA A 137 -0.99 13.89 6.76
CA ALA A 137 -1.30 15.04 7.61
C ALA A 137 -1.51 14.63 9.08
N ALA A 138 -2.14 13.48 9.33
CA ALA A 138 -2.41 12.98 10.67
C ALA A 138 -1.13 12.58 11.42
N THR A 139 -0.25 11.82 10.78
CA THR A 139 0.97 11.29 11.41
C THR A 139 2.14 11.39 10.43
N PRO A 140 3.01 12.40 10.55
CA PRO A 140 4.16 12.59 9.68
C PRO A 140 5.10 11.39 9.67
N PHE A 141 5.76 11.16 8.54
CA PHE A 141 6.73 10.08 8.39
C PHE A 141 7.98 10.55 7.64
N GLU A 142 9.05 9.80 7.85
CA GLU A 142 10.30 9.92 7.10
C GLU A 142 10.43 8.72 6.16
N THR A 143 10.62 8.97 4.87
CA THR A 143 10.94 7.90 3.90
C THR A 143 12.43 7.66 3.89
N VAL A 144 12.84 6.43 4.21
CA VAL A 144 14.25 6.03 4.33
C VAL A 144 14.55 4.87 3.40
N GLY A 145 15.70 4.92 2.72
CA GLY A 145 16.22 3.83 1.90
C GLY A 145 16.93 2.78 2.76
N TYR A 146 16.63 1.49 2.55
CA TYR A 146 17.28 0.39 3.25
C TYR A 146 18.16 -0.51 2.35
N GLY A 147 18.22 -0.20 1.05
CA GLY A 147 19.00 -0.95 0.06
C GLY A 147 19.20 -0.17 -1.23
N PRO A 148 19.88 -0.77 -2.22
CA PRO A 148 20.30 -0.07 -3.44
C PRO A 148 19.21 0.08 -4.50
N HIS A 149 18.11 -0.67 -4.41
CA HIS A 149 17.01 -0.60 -5.38
C HIS A 149 16.06 0.54 -5.05
N SER A 150 15.40 1.13 -6.06
CA SER A 150 14.40 2.19 -5.87
C SER A 150 13.24 1.79 -4.98
N ASP A 151 12.87 0.50 -4.99
CA ASP A 151 11.82 -0.05 -4.13
C ASP A 151 12.34 -0.46 -2.73
N ASN A 152 13.64 -0.31 -2.45
CA ASN A 152 14.18 -0.56 -1.12
C ASN A 152 14.04 0.67 -0.24
N VAL A 153 12.80 1.09 -0.01
CA VAL A 153 12.43 2.25 0.80
C VAL A 153 11.33 1.87 1.79
N GLY A 154 11.17 2.65 2.84
CA GLY A 154 10.06 2.50 3.76
C GLY A 154 9.81 3.79 4.52
N ASP A 155 8.59 3.92 5.03
CA ASP A 155 8.14 5.08 5.78
C ASP A 155 8.17 4.77 7.27
N ILE A 156 9.01 5.51 8.02
CA ILE A 156 9.10 5.41 9.48
C ILE A 156 8.21 6.47 10.08
N ARG A 157 7.26 6.06 10.93
CA ARG A 157 6.51 6.93 11.84
C ARG A 157 6.95 6.68 13.27
N ARG A 158 7.04 7.75 14.06
CA ARG A 158 7.42 7.70 15.47
C ARG A 158 6.30 8.31 16.33
N PRO A 159 5.89 7.66 17.40
CA PRO A 159 4.91 8.22 18.32
C PRO A 159 5.48 9.43 19.08
N ASP A 160 4.60 10.32 19.54
CA ASP A 160 4.95 11.49 20.35
C ASP A 160 5.15 11.16 21.84
N GLY A 161 5.59 9.97 22.20
CA GLY A 161 5.69 9.59 23.59
C GLY A 161 6.57 8.37 23.83
N GLU A 162 6.21 7.63 24.87
CA GLU A 162 6.88 6.38 25.18
C GLU A 162 6.66 5.33 24.08
N VAL A 163 7.75 4.66 23.70
CA VAL A 163 7.72 3.66 22.63
C VAL A 163 7.32 2.30 23.19
N ALA A 164 6.18 1.78 22.75
CA ALA A 164 5.66 0.46 23.14
C ALA A 164 6.34 -0.69 22.35
N GLY A 165 6.99 -0.40 21.22
CA GLY A 165 7.65 -1.38 20.37
C GLY A 165 7.71 -0.92 18.92
N LEU A 166 8.22 -1.78 18.05
CA LEU A 166 8.32 -1.57 16.59
C LEU A 166 7.42 -2.55 15.85
N VAL A 167 6.67 -2.08 14.87
CA VAL A 167 5.89 -2.93 13.95
C VAL A 167 6.34 -2.69 12.51
N VAL A 168 6.89 -3.74 11.88
CA VAL A 168 7.20 -3.73 10.45
C VAL A 168 5.95 -4.10 9.67
N LEU A 169 5.48 -3.19 8.81
CA LEU A 169 4.29 -3.38 7.98
C LEU A 169 4.69 -3.77 6.56
N ILE A 170 4.07 -4.82 6.03
CA ILE A 170 4.36 -5.37 4.70
C ILE A 170 3.05 -5.48 3.92
N HIS A 171 2.95 -4.69 2.85
CA HIS A 171 1.73 -4.60 2.06
C HIS A 171 1.48 -5.83 1.17
N GLY A 172 0.23 -6.00 0.77
CA GLY A 172 -0.23 -7.01 -0.17
C GLY A 172 -0.14 -6.58 -1.63
N GLY A 173 -1.07 -7.11 -2.46
CA GLY A 173 -1.20 -6.74 -3.87
C GLY A 173 -0.63 -7.77 -4.85
N LEU A 174 -0.58 -9.06 -4.46
CA LEU A 174 -0.18 -10.19 -5.33
C LEU A 174 1.19 -9.99 -6.00
N TRP A 175 2.11 -9.28 -5.33
CA TRP A 175 3.44 -8.93 -5.85
C TRP A 175 3.40 -8.13 -7.16
N ARG A 176 2.28 -7.47 -7.48
CA ARG A 176 2.09 -6.64 -8.66
C ARG A 176 2.54 -5.21 -8.40
N GLN A 177 3.02 -4.55 -9.45
CA GLN A 177 3.70 -3.26 -9.36
C GLN A 177 2.77 -2.08 -9.03
N GLU A 178 1.48 -2.22 -9.28
CA GLU A 178 0.45 -1.20 -9.00
C GLU A 178 0.05 -1.08 -7.53
N TYR A 179 0.41 -2.05 -6.69
CA TYR A 179 0.16 -2.00 -5.24
C TYR A 179 1.43 -1.66 -4.49
N GLU A 180 1.33 -0.75 -3.57
CA GLU A 180 2.44 -0.22 -2.80
C GLU A 180 2.11 -0.15 -1.31
N ARG A 181 3.07 0.31 -0.49
CA ARG A 181 2.95 0.40 0.97
C ARG A 181 1.84 1.33 1.48
N ASP A 182 1.27 2.20 0.61
CA ASP A 182 0.10 3.02 0.95
C ASP A 182 -1.11 2.20 1.39
N SER A 183 -1.26 0.96 0.92
CA SER A 183 -2.36 0.07 1.31
C SER A 183 -2.36 -0.31 2.80
N THR A 184 -1.21 -0.24 3.48
CA THR A 184 -1.06 -0.49 4.92
C THR A 184 -0.86 0.78 5.74
N GLU A 185 -0.91 1.95 5.11
CA GLU A 185 -0.62 3.22 5.75
C GLU A 185 -1.59 3.58 6.87
N THR A 186 -2.89 3.27 6.72
CA THR A 186 -3.89 3.50 7.78
C THR A 186 -3.57 2.71 9.05
N LEU A 187 -3.04 1.49 8.91
CA LEU A 187 -2.56 0.70 10.04
C LEU A 187 -1.32 1.34 10.69
N ALA A 188 -0.40 1.89 9.87
CA ALA A 188 0.77 2.58 10.36
C ALA A 188 0.39 3.79 11.22
N VAL A 189 -0.58 4.58 10.78
CA VAL A 189 -1.09 5.74 11.54
C VAL A 189 -1.69 5.28 12.87
N ASP A 190 -2.66 4.35 12.84
CA ASP A 190 -3.34 3.88 14.07
C ASP A 190 -2.35 3.28 15.07
N LEU A 191 -1.40 2.48 14.62
CA LEU A 191 -0.38 1.89 15.50
C LEU A 191 0.56 2.96 16.07
N THR A 192 0.90 3.99 15.30
CA THR A 192 1.75 5.08 15.78
C THR A 192 1.02 5.89 16.85
N ASP A 193 -0.25 6.19 16.67
CA ASP A 193 -1.10 6.85 17.68
C ASP A 193 -1.22 6.04 18.99
N ARG A 194 -1.01 4.71 18.91
CA ARG A 194 -0.98 3.80 20.08
C ARG A 194 0.39 3.63 20.72
N GLY A 195 1.40 4.36 20.26
CA GLY A 195 2.74 4.33 20.85
C GLY A 195 3.73 3.39 20.17
N TYR A 196 3.40 2.78 19.04
CA TYR A 196 4.35 1.96 18.28
C TYR A 196 5.13 2.79 17.28
N ILE A 197 6.42 2.52 17.14
CA ILE A 197 7.15 2.91 15.93
C ILE A 197 6.64 2.01 14.79
N THR A 198 6.31 2.58 13.64
CA THR A 198 5.94 1.80 12.46
C THR A 198 6.98 1.94 11.36
N TRP A 199 7.33 0.82 10.75
CA TRP A 199 8.22 0.73 9.59
C TRP A 199 7.45 0.12 8.42
N ASN A 200 6.83 0.97 7.59
CA ASN A 200 5.97 0.56 6.47
C ASN A 200 6.83 0.45 5.20
N ILE A 201 7.19 -0.77 4.82
CA ILE A 201 8.20 -1.03 3.81
C ILE A 201 7.60 -1.25 2.42
N GLU A 202 8.37 -0.86 1.42
CA GLU A 202 8.23 -1.26 0.04
C GLU A 202 9.20 -2.40 -0.27
N TYR A 203 8.98 -3.17 -1.33
CA TYR A 203 9.84 -4.27 -1.77
C TYR A 203 9.74 -4.45 -3.28
N ARG A 204 10.74 -5.07 -3.91
CA ARG A 204 10.72 -5.37 -5.35
C ARG A 204 9.56 -6.29 -5.71
N ARG A 205 8.84 -5.92 -6.78
CA ARG A 205 7.65 -6.62 -7.27
C ARG A 205 7.50 -6.47 -8.78
N GLY A 206 6.47 -7.11 -9.36
CA GLY A 206 6.30 -7.14 -10.80
C GLY A 206 7.48 -7.80 -11.52
N ARG A 207 7.96 -7.21 -12.59
CA ARG A 207 9.06 -7.77 -13.41
C ARG A 207 10.39 -7.94 -12.66
N GLN A 208 10.60 -7.21 -11.57
CA GLN A 208 11.81 -7.25 -10.75
C GLN A 208 11.59 -8.04 -9.44
N GLY A 209 10.38 -8.53 -9.22
CA GLY A 209 9.95 -9.24 -8.02
C GLY A 209 9.97 -10.76 -8.13
N SER A 210 10.77 -11.34 -9.02
CA SER A 210 10.99 -12.80 -9.04
C SER A 210 11.64 -13.26 -7.73
N TRP A 211 11.24 -14.43 -7.24
CA TRP A 211 11.85 -15.02 -6.06
C TRP A 211 13.36 -15.26 -6.27
N PRO A 212 14.23 -14.98 -5.28
CA PRO A 212 13.93 -14.58 -3.89
C PRO A 212 13.96 -13.07 -3.63
N ALA A 213 13.96 -12.22 -4.65
CA ALA A 213 14.19 -10.78 -4.52
C ALA A 213 13.24 -10.09 -3.50
N PRO A 214 11.89 -10.22 -3.56
CA PRO A 214 11.01 -9.57 -2.61
C PRO A 214 11.21 -10.05 -1.16
N ALA A 215 11.52 -11.34 -0.98
CA ALA A 215 11.76 -11.89 0.34
C ALA A 215 13.10 -11.40 0.95
N HIS A 216 14.15 -11.28 0.12
CA HIS A 216 15.43 -10.71 0.54
C HIS A 216 15.30 -9.22 0.87
N ASP A 217 14.44 -8.47 0.15
CA ASP A 217 14.18 -7.06 0.46
C ASP A 217 13.56 -6.92 1.84
N VAL A 218 12.58 -7.75 2.19
CA VAL A 218 11.99 -7.76 3.53
C VAL A 218 13.04 -8.05 4.61
N VAL A 219 13.90 -9.05 4.41
CA VAL A 219 15.00 -9.35 5.36
C VAL A 219 15.96 -8.16 5.46
N SER A 220 16.32 -7.53 4.34
CA SER A 220 17.20 -6.36 4.33
C SER A 220 16.59 -5.16 5.07
N ALA A 221 15.29 -4.94 4.93
CA ALA A 221 14.58 -3.91 5.68
C ALA A 221 14.61 -4.20 7.18
N MET A 222 14.40 -5.46 7.58
CA MET A 222 14.48 -5.87 8.98
C MET A 222 15.92 -5.73 9.54
N ASP A 223 16.94 -6.08 8.77
CA ASP A 223 18.34 -5.86 9.14
C ASP A 223 18.67 -4.39 9.30
N PHE A 224 18.13 -3.56 8.42
CA PHE A 224 18.29 -2.11 8.49
C PHE A 224 17.68 -1.57 9.78
N ILE A 225 16.38 -1.83 10.03
CA ILE A 225 15.70 -1.24 11.20
C ILE A 225 16.23 -1.77 12.54
N ALA A 226 16.71 -3.02 12.60
CA ALA A 226 17.32 -3.57 13.79
C ALA A 226 18.66 -2.88 14.14
N ARG A 227 19.39 -2.37 13.13
CA ARG A 227 20.61 -1.56 13.35
C ARG A 227 20.27 -0.13 13.77
N GLU A 228 19.23 0.45 13.19
CA GLU A 228 18.79 1.82 13.51
C GLU A 228 18.11 1.91 14.90
N MET A 229 17.48 0.83 15.35
CA MET A 229 16.71 0.77 16.60
C MET A 229 17.06 -0.50 17.41
N PRO A 230 18.30 -0.60 17.89
CA PRO A 230 18.75 -1.80 18.60
C PRO A 230 17.99 -1.98 19.93
N GLY A 231 17.54 -3.21 20.17
CA GLY A 231 16.89 -3.60 21.41
C GLY A 231 15.40 -3.25 21.51
N VAL A 232 14.81 -2.61 20.51
CA VAL A 232 13.36 -2.34 20.48
C VAL A 232 12.63 -3.65 20.12
N PRO A 233 11.69 -4.13 20.96
CA PRO A 233 10.91 -5.33 20.65
C PRO A 233 10.15 -5.17 19.35
N THR A 234 10.28 -6.14 18.43
CA THR A 234 9.80 -6.00 17.06
C THR A 234 8.76 -7.05 16.71
N GLY A 235 7.63 -6.61 16.14
CA GLY A 235 6.63 -7.42 15.49
C GLY A 235 6.63 -7.20 13.97
N ILE A 236 6.13 -8.18 13.23
CA ILE A 236 5.87 -8.07 11.78
C ILE A 236 4.37 -8.19 11.57
N MET A 237 3.82 -7.33 10.73
CA MET A 237 2.44 -7.43 10.26
C MET A 237 2.41 -7.42 8.74
N GLY A 238 1.83 -8.45 8.14
CA GLY A 238 1.76 -8.59 6.69
C GLY A 238 0.34 -8.87 6.19
N HIS A 239 -0.07 -8.17 5.14
CA HIS A 239 -1.34 -8.39 4.47
C HIS A 239 -1.16 -9.22 3.21
N SER A 240 -2.01 -10.24 3.00
CA SER A 240 -2.08 -10.98 1.72
C SER A 240 -0.69 -11.50 1.26
N ALA A 241 -0.19 -11.04 0.11
CA ALA A 241 1.16 -11.32 -0.39
C ALA A 241 2.27 -10.83 0.58
N GLY A 242 2.07 -9.70 1.26
CA GLY A 242 2.96 -9.23 2.32
C GLY A 242 2.95 -10.14 3.54
N GLY A 243 1.82 -10.79 3.81
CA GLY A 243 1.72 -11.84 4.82
C GLY A 243 2.60 -13.06 4.49
N HIS A 244 2.68 -13.45 3.21
CA HIS A 244 3.61 -14.48 2.76
C HIS A 244 5.07 -14.09 3.01
N LEU A 245 5.46 -12.90 2.58
CA LEU A 245 6.83 -12.42 2.74
C LEU A 245 7.21 -12.25 4.21
N GLY A 246 6.30 -11.68 5.01
CA GLY A 246 6.50 -11.47 6.44
C GLY A 246 6.64 -12.76 7.23
N LEU A 247 5.78 -13.75 6.97
CA LEU A 247 5.87 -15.06 7.62
C LEU A 247 7.17 -15.79 7.24
N TRP A 248 7.56 -15.73 5.95
CA TRP A 248 8.81 -16.30 5.49
C TRP A 248 10.03 -15.66 6.16
N ALA A 249 10.06 -14.34 6.28
CA ALA A 249 11.14 -13.59 6.92
C ALA A 249 11.18 -13.85 8.44
N ALA A 250 10.02 -13.82 9.10
CA ALA A 250 9.90 -14.08 10.53
C ALA A 250 10.35 -15.49 10.92
N GLY A 251 10.06 -16.50 10.09
CA GLY A 251 10.53 -17.87 10.30
C GLY A 251 12.06 -18.04 10.23
N ARG A 252 12.79 -17.07 9.66
CA ARG A 252 14.26 -17.02 9.58
C ARG A 252 14.91 -16.15 10.66
N ARG A 253 14.12 -15.39 11.39
CA ARG A 253 14.55 -14.44 12.41
C ARG A 253 13.79 -14.64 13.73
N THR A 254 13.61 -15.90 14.09
CA THR A 254 12.79 -16.30 15.26
C THR A 254 13.28 -15.70 16.58
N ASP A 255 14.55 -15.35 16.71
CA ASP A 255 15.13 -14.80 17.94
C ASP A 255 14.85 -13.30 18.07
N ASP A 256 14.66 -12.59 16.93
CA ASP A 256 14.46 -11.14 16.89
C ASP A 256 12.99 -10.75 16.89
N ILE A 257 12.11 -11.61 16.32
CA ILE A 257 10.69 -11.30 16.11
C ILE A 257 9.84 -11.85 17.24
N ARG A 258 9.12 -10.98 17.91
CA ARG A 258 8.24 -11.31 19.05
C ARG A 258 6.87 -11.83 18.60
N LEU A 259 6.33 -11.27 17.51
CA LEU A 259 5.03 -11.66 16.99
C LEU A 259 5.00 -11.44 15.47
N PHE A 260 4.43 -12.40 14.74
CA PHE A 260 3.96 -12.22 13.37
C PHE A 260 2.44 -12.11 13.35
N VAL A 261 1.91 -11.08 12.71
CA VAL A 261 0.47 -10.88 12.46
C VAL A 261 0.23 -10.99 10.95
N GLY A 262 -0.56 -11.97 10.54
CA GLY A 262 -1.00 -12.14 9.16
C GLY A 262 -2.46 -11.68 9.00
N LEU A 263 -2.68 -10.66 8.19
CA LEU A 263 -4.00 -10.17 7.80
C LEU A 263 -4.36 -10.76 6.44
N ALA A 264 -5.30 -11.69 6.38
CA ALA A 264 -5.66 -12.46 5.17
C ALA A 264 -4.42 -12.98 4.39
N PRO A 265 -3.44 -13.63 5.06
CA PRO A 265 -2.14 -13.92 4.46
C PRO A 265 -2.20 -15.06 3.45
N ILE A 266 -1.41 -14.98 2.37
CA ILE A 266 -1.12 -16.12 1.49
C ILE A 266 -0.07 -17.00 2.18
N THR A 267 -0.44 -18.17 2.65
CA THR A 267 0.47 -19.08 3.35
C THR A 267 0.80 -20.35 2.55
N ASP A 268 0.08 -20.60 1.45
CA ASP A 268 0.24 -21.76 0.57
C ASP A 268 0.16 -21.33 -0.90
N LEU A 269 1.34 -21.04 -1.50
CA LEU A 269 1.43 -20.65 -2.92
C LEU A 269 0.93 -21.77 -3.84
N ALA A 270 1.18 -23.04 -3.48
CA ALA A 270 0.73 -24.16 -4.31
C ALA A 270 -0.79 -24.28 -4.32
N ALA A 271 -1.46 -24.05 -3.18
CA ALA A 271 -2.93 -24.00 -3.13
C ALA A 271 -3.46 -22.81 -3.93
N MET A 272 -2.87 -21.62 -3.78
CA MET A 272 -3.25 -20.40 -4.50
C MET A 272 -3.12 -20.58 -6.02
N ALA A 273 -2.02 -21.16 -6.49
CA ALA A 273 -1.80 -21.44 -7.91
C ALA A 273 -2.85 -22.41 -8.49
N ARG A 274 -3.23 -23.45 -7.72
CA ARG A 274 -4.24 -24.44 -8.14
C ARG A 274 -5.67 -23.92 -8.12
N ALA A 275 -5.97 -22.88 -7.36
CA ALA A 275 -7.33 -22.36 -7.20
C ALA A 275 -7.94 -21.80 -8.49
N GLY A 276 -7.13 -21.38 -9.48
CA GLY A 276 -7.58 -20.92 -10.80
C GLY A 276 -8.25 -19.53 -10.80
N GLY A 277 -8.26 -18.85 -9.65
CA GLY A 277 -8.85 -17.51 -9.48
C GLY A 277 -7.83 -16.37 -9.56
N VAL A 278 -8.21 -15.25 -8.94
CA VAL A 278 -7.35 -14.07 -8.79
C VAL A 278 -6.06 -14.46 -8.08
N GLY A 279 -4.91 -14.06 -8.62
CA GLY A 279 -3.59 -14.34 -8.04
C GLY A 279 -2.99 -15.71 -8.37
N SER A 280 -3.73 -16.63 -9.01
CA SER A 280 -3.19 -17.98 -9.32
C SER A 280 -1.95 -17.93 -10.23
N ARG A 281 -1.95 -17.04 -11.23
CA ARG A 281 -0.79 -16.85 -12.12
C ARG A 281 0.39 -16.22 -11.42
N ASP A 282 0.13 -15.28 -10.50
CA ASP A 282 1.16 -14.62 -9.71
C ASP A 282 1.83 -15.61 -8.76
N ALA A 283 1.04 -16.43 -8.06
CA ALA A 283 1.53 -17.52 -7.21
C ALA A 283 2.34 -18.55 -8.00
N GLN A 284 1.86 -18.97 -9.19
CA GLN A 284 2.60 -19.90 -10.05
C GLN A 284 3.95 -19.30 -10.49
N SER A 285 3.99 -18.03 -10.86
CA SER A 285 5.22 -17.34 -11.26
C SER A 285 6.28 -17.34 -10.14
N LEU A 286 5.85 -17.16 -8.89
CA LEU A 286 6.76 -17.26 -7.75
C LEU A 286 7.26 -18.69 -7.52
N LEU A 287 6.39 -19.69 -7.63
CA LEU A 287 6.79 -21.10 -7.54
C LEU A 287 7.81 -21.46 -8.62
N ASP A 288 7.57 -21.04 -9.87
CA ASP A 288 8.47 -21.28 -11.00
C ASP A 288 9.84 -20.61 -10.79
N SER A 289 9.90 -19.54 -10.02
CA SER A 289 11.15 -18.87 -9.63
C SER A 289 11.77 -19.42 -8.33
N GLY A 290 11.21 -20.46 -7.74
CA GLY A 290 11.78 -21.18 -6.60
C GLY A 290 11.26 -20.79 -5.23
N ALA A 291 10.13 -20.09 -5.13
CA ALA A 291 9.50 -19.82 -3.84
C ALA A 291 9.03 -21.11 -3.15
N PRO A 292 9.05 -21.18 -1.82
CA PRO A 292 8.54 -22.34 -1.09
C PRO A 292 7.04 -22.52 -1.36
N PRO A 293 6.57 -23.75 -1.60
CA PRO A 293 5.17 -23.99 -1.95
C PRO A 293 4.20 -23.68 -0.82
N ALA A 294 4.62 -23.80 0.42
CA ALA A 294 3.85 -23.46 1.61
C ALA A 294 4.78 -23.05 2.75
N LEU A 295 4.23 -22.29 3.70
CA LEU A 295 4.95 -21.80 4.89
C LEU A 295 4.31 -22.38 6.15
N ASP A 296 5.11 -22.54 7.20
CA ASP A 296 4.70 -22.94 8.53
C ASP A 296 4.61 -21.72 9.46
N PRO A 297 3.77 -21.77 10.52
CA PRO A 297 3.71 -20.70 11.52
C PRO A 297 4.98 -20.68 12.37
N ILE A 298 5.24 -19.55 13.03
CA ILE A 298 6.18 -19.48 14.13
C ILE A 298 5.43 -19.89 15.39
N ASP A 299 5.79 -21.01 15.96
CA ASP A 299 5.07 -21.62 17.07
C ASP A 299 4.89 -20.66 18.26
N GLY A 300 3.65 -20.49 18.71
CA GLY A 300 3.25 -19.60 19.80
C GLY A 300 3.41 -18.09 19.51
N ARG A 301 3.92 -17.69 18.33
CA ARG A 301 4.19 -16.29 17.95
C ARG A 301 3.54 -15.89 16.62
N THR A 302 2.46 -16.54 16.24
CA THR A 302 1.73 -16.25 15.01
C THR A 302 0.26 -15.99 15.33
N LEU A 303 -0.21 -14.80 14.97
CA LEU A 303 -1.62 -14.43 14.93
C LEU A 303 -2.07 -14.28 13.49
N LEU A 304 -3.15 -14.95 13.12
CA LEU A 304 -3.76 -14.83 11.79
C LEU A 304 -5.18 -14.30 11.93
N VAL A 305 -5.51 -13.25 11.18
CA VAL A 305 -6.87 -12.73 11.07
C VAL A 305 -7.32 -12.88 9.63
N HIS A 306 -8.45 -13.54 9.42
CA HIS A 306 -8.94 -13.87 8.09
C HIS A 306 -10.46 -13.85 8.03
N ASP A 307 -11.02 -13.27 6.99
CA ASP A 307 -12.46 -13.31 6.76
C ASP A 307 -12.86 -14.64 6.08
N GLU A 308 -13.95 -15.25 6.57
CA GLU A 308 -14.47 -16.51 6.00
C GLU A 308 -15.02 -16.35 4.58
N THR A 309 -15.40 -15.12 4.20
CA THR A 309 -15.96 -14.76 2.89
C THR A 309 -14.95 -14.13 1.95
N ASP A 310 -13.65 -14.24 2.26
CA ASP A 310 -12.57 -13.69 1.42
C ASP A 310 -12.55 -14.38 0.04
N GLU A 311 -12.87 -13.62 -1.01
CA GLU A 311 -12.97 -14.11 -2.39
C GLU A 311 -11.61 -14.11 -3.12
N ILE A 312 -10.56 -13.51 -2.53
CA ILE A 312 -9.22 -13.40 -3.14
C ILE A 312 -8.29 -14.45 -2.57
N VAL A 313 -8.18 -14.52 -1.24
CA VAL A 313 -7.39 -15.52 -0.54
C VAL A 313 -8.33 -16.38 0.33
N PRO A 314 -8.57 -17.63 -0.01
CA PRO A 314 -9.45 -18.48 0.78
C PRO A 314 -9.01 -18.58 2.25
N VAL A 315 -9.95 -18.55 3.19
CA VAL A 315 -9.70 -18.65 4.64
C VAL A 315 -8.89 -19.91 5.03
N SER A 316 -8.90 -20.94 4.18
CA SER A 316 -8.08 -22.14 4.36
C SER A 316 -6.58 -21.87 4.43
N HIS A 317 -6.10 -20.74 3.87
CA HIS A 317 -4.72 -20.31 4.02
C HIS A 317 -4.34 -20.05 5.48
N SER A 318 -5.25 -19.52 6.28
CA SER A 318 -5.03 -19.32 7.72
C SER A 318 -5.40 -20.53 8.56
N THR A 319 -6.55 -21.18 8.30
CA THR A 319 -7.04 -22.26 9.14
C THR A 319 -6.18 -23.54 9.07
N ARG A 320 -5.46 -23.77 7.96
CA ARG A 320 -4.48 -24.87 7.88
C ARG A 320 -3.31 -24.73 8.86
N LEU A 321 -3.02 -23.50 9.32
CA LEU A 321 -1.94 -23.21 10.25
C LEU A 321 -2.39 -23.16 11.72
N SER A 322 -3.63 -23.58 12.03
CA SER A 322 -4.21 -23.52 13.38
C SER A 322 -3.41 -24.29 14.44
N THR A 323 -2.61 -25.28 14.02
CA THR A 323 -1.63 -25.93 14.91
C THR A 323 -0.35 -25.07 14.93
N GLY A 324 -0.05 -24.43 16.05
CA GLY A 324 1.13 -23.54 16.21
C GLY A 324 0.88 -22.07 15.94
N SER A 325 -0.37 -21.69 15.59
CA SER A 325 -0.78 -20.28 15.49
C SER A 325 -2.12 -20.05 16.18
N ARG A 326 -2.36 -18.78 16.58
CA ARG A 326 -3.71 -18.31 16.90
C ARG A 326 -4.35 -17.80 15.61
N THR A 327 -5.49 -18.38 15.22
CA THR A 327 -6.25 -17.94 14.05
C THR A 327 -7.60 -17.38 14.50
N GLU A 328 -7.87 -16.13 14.13
CA GLU A 328 -9.15 -15.47 14.32
C GLU A 328 -9.86 -15.41 12.95
N VAL A 329 -10.98 -16.12 12.85
CA VAL A 329 -11.84 -16.07 11.66
C VAL A 329 -12.93 -15.03 11.92
N VAL A 330 -13.02 -14.06 11.04
CA VAL A 330 -14.01 -12.98 11.07
C VAL A 330 -15.01 -13.12 9.93
N THR A 331 -16.14 -12.44 9.98
CA THR A 331 -17.22 -12.56 9.02
C THR A 331 -17.61 -11.22 8.43
N GLY A 332 -17.85 -11.19 7.12
CA GLY A 332 -18.44 -10.03 6.43
C GLY A 332 -17.50 -8.85 6.21
N LEU A 333 -16.19 -9.05 6.32
CA LEU A 333 -15.19 -8.03 6.00
C LEU A 333 -14.68 -8.18 4.56
N GLY A 334 -14.37 -9.41 4.12
CA GLY A 334 -13.66 -9.67 2.87
C GLY A 334 -12.16 -9.36 2.96
N HIS A 335 -11.48 -9.33 1.80
CA HIS A 335 -10.01 -9.30 1.72
C HIS A 335 -9.36 -7.99 2.18
N PHE A 336 -9.90 -6.85 1.80
CA PHE A 336 -9.29 -5.54 2.08
C PHE A 336 -9.74 -4.88 3.39
N PRO A 337 -11.01 -5.01 3.82
CA PRO A 337 -11.47 -4.41 5.06
C PRO A 337 -10.79 -4.93 6.34
N VAL A 338 -10.03 -6.04 6.28
CA VAL A 338 -9.15 -6.46 7.39
C VAL A 338 -8.03 -5.44 7.66
N LEU A 339 -7.79 -4.49 6.74
CA LEU A 339 -6.85 -3.37 6.89
C LEU A 339 -7.48 -2.14 7.57
N ASP A 340 -8.75 -2.19 7.93
CA ASP A 340 -9.43 -1.06 8.58
C ASP A 340 -9.33 -1.18 10.11
N PRO A 341 -8.57 -0.30 10.80
CA PRO A 341 -8.41 -0.35 12.25
C PRO A 341 -9.67 0.05 13.04
N LYS A 342 -10.75 0.41 12.36
CA LYS A 342 -12.07 0.70 12.97
C LYS A 342 -12.95 -0.55 13.07
N ARG A 343 -12.50 -1.70 12.56
CA ARG A 343 -13.25 -2.96 12.55
C ARG A 343 -13.09 -3.76 13.85
N GLU A 344 -14.04 -4.65 14.11
CA GLU A 344 -14.16 -5.41 15.37
C GLU A 344 -12.96 -6.31 15.70
N HIS A 345 -12.22 -6.77 14.70
CA HIS A 345 -11.02 -7.61 14.90
C HIS A 345 -9.81 -6.82 15.42
N TRP A 346 -9.75 -5.50 15.17
CA TRP A 346 -8.55 -4.72 15.43
C TRP A 346 -8.15 -4.61 16.91
N PRO A 347 -9.07 -4.44 17.90
CA PRO A 347 -8.72 -4.49 19.30
C PRO A 347 -7.99 -5.78 19.72
N LEU A 348 -8.32 -6.93 19.11
CA LEU A 348 -7.61 -8.17 19.34
C LEU A 348 -6.16 -8.08 18.86
N VAL A 349 -5.94 -7.59 17.64
CA VAL A 349 -4.60 -7.41 17.06
C VAL A 349 -3.74 -6.53 17.94
N VAL A 350 -4.27 -5.38 18.36
CA VAL A 350 -3.57 -4.45 19.25
C VAL A 350 -3.25 -5.08 20.60
N ALA A 351 -4.18 -5.84 21.18
CA ALA A 351 -3.96 -6.53 22.45
C ALA A 351 -2.85 -7.59 22.36
N GLU A 352 -2.78 -8.34 21.27
CA GLU A 352 -1.71 -9.33 21.08
C GLU A 352 -0.34 -8.67 20.82
N LEU A 353 -0.30 -7.55 20.07
CA LEU A 353 0.91 -6.74 19.94
C LEU A 353 1.39 -6.22 21.30
N GLY A 354 0.48 -5.68 22.13
CA GLY A 354 0.82 -5.19 23.45
C GLY A 354 1.38 -6.27 24.39
N LYS A 355 0.85 -7.51 24.33
CA LYS A 355 1.39 -8.64 25.10
C LYS A 355 2.78 -9.08 24.63
N ALA A 356 3.04 -8.98 23.33
CA ALA A 356 4.28 -9.50 22.76
C ALA A 356 5.44 -8.49 22.77
N LEU A 357 5.15 -7.19 22.70
CA LEU A 357 6.16 -6.14 22.48
C LEU A 357 6.45 -5.31 23.72
N VAL A 358 5.62 -5.41 24.77
CA VAL A 358 5.84 -4.68 26.05
C VAL A 358 6.57 -5.53 27.11
#